data_4b287cb05ca4338fe81e02ea1b291c9a
#
_entry.id   4b287cb05ca4338fe81e02ea1b291c9a
#
_cell.length_a   1.000
_cell.length_b   1.000
_cell.length_c   1.000
_cell.angle_alpha   90.00
_cell.angle_beta   90.00
_cell.angle_gamma   90.00
#
_symmetry.space_group_name_H-M   'P 1'
#
loop_
_entity.id
_entity.type
_entity.pdbx_description
1 polymer ?
#
loop_
_entity_poly.entity_id
_entity_poly.type
_entity_poly.pdbx_seq_one_letter_code
_entity_poly.pdbx_strand_id
1 'polypeptide(L)'
;MITGHNKFTYDFHLADHSGLAVKDMGETDYENFIKEFANFPWLDQLEIANRLKNTSATITVQDSRNRTELWTSIAGNRDNHGYIVGYNFPKTIKGNFFRKERTVKWVIMYATEARDKIINCYNLFFKRDIKGLILEFEQLYFYGETEAHIQNFKPRV
;
A
#
# COMPACT_ATOMS: atom_id res chain seq x y z
N MET A 1 19.92 22.67 4.15
CA MET A 1 18.70 22.12 4.77
C MET A 1 18.11 21.09 3.83
N ILE A 2 18.14 19.83 4.23
CA ILE A 2 17.68 18.74 3.37
C ILE A 2 16.22 18.50 3.66
N THR A 3 15.36 19.09 2.89
CA THR A 3 13.93 19.04 3.14
C THR A 3 13.18 17.99 2.30
N GLY A 4 13.84 17.43 1.26
CA GLY A 4 13.17 16.57 0.31
C GLY A 4 13.13 15.07 0.62
N HIS A 5 13.99 14.56 1.50
CA HIS A 5 14.22 13.13 1.64
C HIS A 5 13.61 12.47 2.90
N ASN A 6 12.86 13.23 3.69
CA ASN A 6 12.28 12.72 4.94
C ASN A 6 10.76 12.79 4.99
N LYS A 7 10.13 12.86 3.85
CA LYS A 7 8.70 13.14 3.77
C LYS A 7 7.89 11.87 3.55
N PHE A 8 6.69 11.88 4.12
CA PHE A 8 5.63 10.97 3.72
C PHE A 8 4.70 11.69 2.77
N THR A 9 4.36 11.05 1.67
CA THR A 9 3.34 11.49 0.73
C THR A 9 2.32 10.38 0.55
N TYR A 10 1.12 10.71 0.09
CA TYR A 10 0.12 9.69 -0.15
C TYR A 10 -0.65 9.98 -1.43
N ASP A 11 -1.25 8.93 -1.97
CA ASP A 11 -2.08 9.03 -3.16
C ASP A 11 -3.29 8.09 -3.07
N PHE A 12 -4.30 8.40 -3.87
CA PHE A 12 -5.48 7.59 -4.05
C PHE A 12 -5.55 7.07 -5.48
N HIS A 13 -5.92 5.81 -5.60
CA HIS A 13 -6.44 5.25 -6.84
C HIS A 13 -7.92 4.93 -6.62
N LEU A 14 -8.81 5.62 -7.33
CA LEU A 14 -10.25 5.42 -7.20
C LEU A 14 -10.73 4.34 -8.18
N ALA A 15 -11.77 3.61 -7.78
CA ALA A 15 -12.28 2.50 -8.57
C ALA A 15 -12.96 2.91 -9.88
N ASP A 16 -13.46 4.14 -9.95
CA ASP A 16 -14.11 4.70 -11.14
C ASP A 16 -13.13 5.28 -12.14
N HIS A 17 -11.87 5.43 -11.79
CA HIS A 17 -10.83 5.88 -12.71
C HIS A 17 -10.35 4.73 -13.59
N SER A 18 -9.84 5.05 -14.77
CA SER A 18 -9.09 4.08 -15.55
C SER A 18 -7.95 3.53 -14.70
N GLY A 19 -7.58 2.26 -14.88
CA GLY A 19 -6.63 1.57 -14.01
C GLY A 19 -5.27 2.23 -13.83
N LEU A 20 -5.00 3.33 -14.52
CA LEU A 20 -3.72 4.05 -14.47
C LEU A 20 -3.79 5.37 -13.70
N ALA A 21 -4.99 5.86 -13.40
CA ALA A 21 -5.14 7.18 -12.80
C ALA A 21 -4.94 7.14 -11.29
N VAL A 22 -3.97 7.91 -10.82
CA VAL A 22 -3.65 8.06 -9.41
C VAL A 22 -3.74 9.54 -9.06
N LYS A 23 -4.46 9.86 -7.98
CA LYS A 23 -4.57 11.21 -7.47
C LYS A 23 -3.53 11.43 -6.37
N ASP A 24 -2.53 12.24 -6.66
CA ASP A 24 -1.51 12.64 -5.69
C ASP A 24 -2.12 13.63 -4.69
N MET A 25 -2.05 13.29 -3.42
CA MET A 25 -2.59 14.09 -2.32
C MET A 25 -1.51 14.91 -1.60
N GLY A 26 -0.24 14.75 -1.97
CA GLY A 26 0.86 15.51 -1.41
C GLY A 26 1.38 14.97 -0.08
N GLU A 27 2.02 15.86 0.67
CA GLU A 27 2.66 15.51 1.93
C GLU A 27 1.62 15.29 3.03
N THR A 28 1.96 14.39 3.97
CA THR A 28 1.10 14.08 5.10
C THR A 28 1.91 13.64 6.31
N ASP A 29 1.23 13.57 7.45
CA ASP A 29 1.69 12.90 8.66
C ASP A 29 0.64 11.87 9.09
N TYR A 30 0.94 11.11 10.15
CA TYR A 30 0.03 10.06 10.61
C TYR A 30 -1.35 10.60 10.98
N GLU A 31 -1.41 11.69 11.72
CA GLU A 31 -2.68 12.22 12.20
C GLU A 31 -3.60 12.67 11.06
N ASN A 32 -3.03 13.39 10.11
CA ASN A 32 -3.80 13.84 8.93
C ASN A 32 -4.16 12.67 8.02
N PHE A 33 -3.22 11.76 7.78
CA PHE A 33 -3.47 10.59 6.94
C PHE A 33 -4.57 9.71 7.52
N ILE A 34 -4.55 9.43 8.82
CA ILE A 34 -5.51 8.51 9.41
C ILE A 34 -6.94 9.05 9.35
N LYS A 35 -7.12 10.36 9.38
CA LYS A 35 -8.44 10.99 9.16
C LYS A 35 -8.94 10.73 7.74
N GLU A 36 -8.07 10.91 6.76
CA GLU A 36 -8.40 10.65 5.35
C GLU A 36 -8.69 9.17 5.14
N PHE A 37 -7.93 8.29 5.75
CA PHE A 37 -8.14 6.84 5.67
C PHE A 37 -9.50 6.46 6.27
N ALA A 38 -9.84 7.00 7.44
CA ALA A 38 -11.11 6.72 8.11
C ALA A 38 -12.32 7.25 7.33
N ASN A 39 -12.17 8.40 6.68
CA ASN A 39 -13.23 9.05 5.90
C ASN A 39 -13.32 8.56 4.45
N PHE A 40 -12.38 7.74 4.01
CA PHE A 40 -12.39 7.23 2.66
C PHE A 40 -13.61 6.31 2.46
N PRO A 41 -14.36 6.49 1.35
CA PRO A 41 -15.61 5.74 1.14
C PRO A 41 -15.34 4.32 0.63
N TRP A 42 -14.77 3.48 1.48
CA TRP A 42 -14.30 2.14 1.14
C TRP A 42 -15.40 1.27 0.51
N LEU A 43 -16.57 1.22 1.14
CA LEU A 43 -17.66 0.36 0.66
C LEU A 43 -18.24 0.85 -0.66
N ASP A 44 -18.39 2.16 -0.83
CA ASP A 44 -18.87 2.73 -2.09
C ASP A 44 -17.87 2.46 -3.22
N GLN A 45 -16.59 2.60 -2.94
CA GLN A 45 -15.53 2.29 -3.90
C GLN A 45 -15.49 0.80 -4.25
N LEU A 46 -15.74 -0.07 -3.27
CA LEU A 46 -15.82 -1.50 -3.51
C LEU A 46 -16.99 -1.85 -4.45
N GLU A 47 -18.15 -1.25 -4.24
CA GLU A 47 -19.31 -1.44 -5.10
C GLU A 47 -19.05 -0.95 -6.53
N ILE A 48 -18.40 0.21 -6.68
CA ILE A 48 -18.03 0.75 -7.99
C ILE A 48 -17.06 -0.22 -8.70
N ALA A 49 -16.04 -0.69 -7.99
CA ALA A 49 -15.07 -1.63 -8.56
C ALA A 49 -15.74 -2.92 -9.04
N ASN A 50 -16.65 -3.47 -8.24
CA ASN A 50 -17.36 -4.69 -8.58
C ASN A 50 -18.31 -4.49 -9.76
N ARG A 51 -19.05 -3.40 -9.78
CA ARG A 51 -19.97 -3.07 -10.87
C ARG A 51 -19.26 -2.84 -12.20
N LEU A 52 -18.17 -2.09 -12.17
CA LEU A 52 -17.40 -1.74 -13.38
C LEU A 52 -16.37 -2.80 -13.75
N LYS A 53 -16.18 -3.82 -12.90
CA LYS A 53 -15.10 -4.81 -13.04
C LYS A 53 -13.73 -4.15 -13.15
N ASN A 54 -13.56 -3.04 -12.45
CA ASN A 54 -12.29 -2.31 -12.36
C ASN A 54 -11.45 -2.83 -11.20
N THR A 55 -10.22 -2.35 -11.16
CA THR A 55 -9.35 -2.58 -10.01
C THR A 55 -9.89 -1.85 -8.79
N SER A 56 -9.69 -2.45 -7.63
CA SER A 56 -10.11 -1.88 -6.35
C SER A 56 -9.45 -0.54 -6.08
N ALA A 57 -10.16 0.32 -5.37
CA ALA A 57 -9.58 1.54 -4.84
C ALA A 57 -8.41 1.21 -3.91
N THR A 58 -7.38 2.01 -3.97
CA THR A 58 -6.16 1.80 -3.20
C THR A 58 -5.65 3.13 -2.66
N ILE A 59 -5.28 3.14 -1.39
CA ILE A 59 -4.56 4.27 -0.77
C ILE A 59 -3.12 3.83 -0.53
N THR A 60 -2.18 4.66 -0.93
CA THR A 60 -0.75 4.37 -0.77
C THR A 60 -0.06 5.51 -0.05
N VAL A 61 0.73 5.19 0.97
CA VAL A 61 1.66 6.13 1.61
C VAL A 61 3.08 5.78 1.19
N GLN A 62 3.84 6.77 0.77
CA GLN A 62 5.24 6.62 0.41
C GLN A 62 6.13 7.26 1.48
N ASP A 63 7.16 6.55 1.89
CA ASP A 63 8.27 7.09 2.68
C ASP A 63 9.46 7.33 1.75
N SER A 64 9.71 8.60 1.41
CA SER A 64 10.79 8.94 0.49
C SER A 64 12.18 8.68 1.07
N ARG A 65 12.31 8.69 2.39
CA ARG A 65 13.59 8.43 3.06
C ARG A 65 14.07 6.99 2.86
N ASN A 66 13.15 6.04 3.06
CA ASN A 66 13.48 4.61 3.00
C ASN A 66 13.09 3.97 1.68
N ARG A 67 12.48 4.72 0.76
CA ARG A 67 11.96 4.22 -0.51
C ARG A 67 10.98 3.06 -0.32
N THR A 68 10.14 3.17 0.71
CA THR A 68 9.13 2.17 1.04
C THR A 68 7.74 2.73 0.83
N GLU A 69 6.79 1.83 0.70
CA GLU A 69 5.38 2.18 0.52
C GLU A 69 4.51 1.23 1.32
N LEU A 70 3.48 1.76 1.94
CA LEU A 70 2.44 0.95 2.56
C LEU A 70 1.12 1.32 1.90
N TRP A 71 0.41 0.32 1.38
CA TRP A 71 -0.83 0.54 0.68
C TRP A 71 -1.93 -0.39 1.17
N THR A 72 -3.18 0.04 0.98
CA THR A 72 -4.37 -0.71 1.36
C THR A 72 -5.37 -0.69 0.23
N SER A 73 -5.91 -1.86 -0.08
CA SER A 73 -7.05 -2.04 -0.97
C SER A 73 -8.16 -2.76 -0.24
N ILE A 74 -9.40 -2.62 -0.73
CA ILE A 74 -10.55 -3.34 -0.21
C ILE A 74 -10.97 -4.41 -1.21
N ALA A 75 -11.44 -5.56 -0.72
CA ALA A 75 -11.87 -6.68 -1.55
C ALA A 75 -13.11 -7.35 -0.96
N GLY A 76 -13.86 -8.05 -1.81
CA GLY A 76 -15.08 -8.75 -1.43
C GLY A 76 -16.33 -8.03 -1.91
N ASN A 77 -17.34 -7.97 -1.07
CA ASN A 77 -18.59 -7.24 -1.32
C ASN A 77 -19.03 -6.52 -0.04
N ARG A 78 -20.11 -5.74 -0.13
CA ARG A 78 -20.58 -4.93 1.00
C ARG A 78 -20.85 -5.77 2.27
N ASP A 79 -21.41 -6.95 2.11
CA ASP A 79 -21.78 -7.80 3.26
C ASP A 79 -20.61 -8.64 3.78
N ASN A 80 -19.63 -8.90 2.94
CA ASN A 80 -18.48 -9.71 3.30
C ASN A 80 -17.22 -9.16 2.60
N HIS A 81 -16.50 -8.29 3.30
CA HIS A 81 -15.33 -7.62 2.75
C HIS A 81 -14.17 -7.68 3.74
N GLY A 82 -13.01 -7.46 3.19
CA GLY A 82 -11.77 -7.33 3.95
C GLY A 82 -10.80 -6.41 3.23
N TYR A 83 -9.65 -6.26 3.82
CA TYR A 83 -8.60 -5.37 3.31
C TYR A 83 -7.36 -6.19 2.99
N ILE A 84 -6.66 -5.76 1.95
CA ILE A 84 -5.32 -6.23 1.64
C ILE A 84 -4.38 -5.07 1.93
N VAL A 85 -3.39 -5.32 2.76
CA VAL A 85 -2.31 -4.37 3.03
C VAL A 85 -1.03 -4.89 2.38
N GLY A 86 -0.36 -4.03 1.65
CA GLY A 86 0.90 -4.36 0.98
C GLY A 86 2.01 -3.44 1.44
N TYR A 87 3.19 -4.01 1.62
CA TYR A 87 4.40 -3.28 1.97
C TYR A 87 5.44 -3.47 0.88
N ASN A 88 5.80 -2.37 0.24
CA ASN A 88 6.80 -2.36 -0.83
C ASN A 88 8.12 -1.84 -0.27
N PHE A 89 9.20 -2.54 -0.57
CA PHE A 89 10.52 -2.19 -0.10
C PHE A 89 11.59 -2.61 -1.11
N PRO A 90 12.77 -1.96 -1.10
CA PRO A 90 13.89 -2.40 -1.93
C PRO A 90 14.44 -3.73 -1.41
N LYS A 91 14.59 -4.69 -2.30
CA LYS A 91 15.18 -6.00 -1.98
C LYS A 91 16.30 -6.28 -2.95
N THR A 92 17.44 -6.68 -2.43
CA THR A 92 18.57 -7.10 -3.25
C THR A 92 18.46 -8.59 -3.52
N ILE A 93 18.40 -8.94 -4.79
CA ILE A 93 18.39 -10.32 -5.26
C ILE A 93 19.83 -10.67 -5.63
N LYS A 94 20.35 -11.72 -5.00
CA LYS A 94 21.71 -12.20 -5.26
C LYS A 94 21.83 -12.68 -6.70
N GLY A 95 22.92 -12.31 -7.35
CA GLY A 95 23.25 -12.83 -8.65
C GLY A 95 23.70 -14.29 -8.57
N ASN A 96 23.71 -14.93 -9.71
CA ASN A 96 24.30 -16.23 -9.92
C ASN A 96 25.29 -16.18 -11.07
N PHE A 97 25.76 -17.33 -11.54
CA PHE A 97 26.75 -17.41 -12.60
C PHE A 97 26.30 -16.71 -13.90
N PHE A 98 25.00 -16.55 -14.11
CA PHE A 98 24.41 -16.00 -15.34
C PHE A 98 23.75 -14.64 -15.14
N ARG A 99 23.55 -14.19 -13.91
CA ARG A 99 22.85 -12.94 -13.61
C ARG A 99 23.58 -12.16 -12.53
N LYS A 100 23.70 -10.85 -12.76
CA LYS A 100 24.26 -9.94 -11.77
C LYS A 100 23.29 -9.73 -10.61
N GLU A 101 23.83 -9.41 -9.44
CA GLU A 101 23.05 -8.91 -8.32
C GLU A 101 22.28 -7.66 -8.75
N ARG A 102 21.02 -7.57 -8.32
CA ARG A 102 20.17 -6.42 -8.64
C ARG A 102 19.29 -6.08 -7.45
N THR A 103 18.92 -4.81 -7.32
CA THR A 103 17.94 -4.34 -6.36
C THR A 103 16.61 -4.15 -7.06
N VAL A 104 15.56 -4.74 -6.52
CA VAL A 104 14.21 -4.68 -7.06
C VAL A 104 13.26 -4.14 -6.01
N LYS A 105 12.12 -3.62 -6.45
CA LYS A 105 11.00 -3.33 -5.56
C LYS A 105 10.27 -4.64 -5.28
N TRP A 106 10.23 -5.04 -4.02
CA TRP A 106 9.55 -6.25 -3.56
C TRP A 106 8.29 -5.86 -2.81
N VAL A 107 7.25 -6.65 -2.89
CA VAL A 107 6.03 -6.44 -2.12
C VAL A 107 5.68 -7.70 -1.35
N ILE A 108 5.29 -7.50 -0.09
CA ILE A 108 4.65 -8.53 0.72
C ILE A 108 3.23 -8.07 1.02
N MET A 109 2.27 -8.98 0.95
CA MET A 109 0.85 -8.67 1.07
C MET A 109 0.19 -9.54 2.11
N TYR A 110 -0.66 -8.91 2.91
CA TYR A 110 -1.43 -9.55 3.97
C TYR A 110 -2.88 -9.13 3.89
N ALA A 111 -3.77 -9.98 4.41
CA ALA A 111 -5.19 -9.70 4.42
C ALA A 111 -5.74 -9.71 5.83
N THR A 112 -6.74 -8.89 6.09
CA THR A 112 -7.48 -8.84 7.36
C THR A 112 -8.85 -8.23 7.16
N GLU A 113 -9.81 -8.66 7.96
CA GLU A 113 -11.12 -8.01 8.03
C GLU A 113 -11.13 -6.85 9.03
N ALA A 114 -10.12 -6.77 9.89
CA ALA A 114 -10.04 -5.80 10.97
C ALA A 114 -9.35 -4.51 10.53
N ARG A 115 -10.13 -3.45 10.36
CA ARG A 115 -9.60 -2.13 9.96
C ARG A 115 -8.62 -1.57 10.98
N ASP A 116 -8.84 -1.79 12.27
CA ASP A 116 -7.95 -1.32 13.34
C ASP A 116 -6.55 -1.89 13.22
N LYS A 117 -6.40 -3.10 12.74
CA LYS A 117 -5.08 -3.70 12.48
C LYS A 117 -4.35 -3.00 11.35
N ILE A 118 -5.07 -2.59 10.32
CA ILE A 118 -4.50 -1.79 9.22
C ILE A 118 -4.04 -0.42 9.74
N ILE A 119 -4.85 0.22 10.56
CA ILE A 119 -4.52 1.52 11.19
C ILE A 119 -3.25 1.38 12.01
N ASN A 120 -3.10 0.28 12.76
CA ASN A 120 -1.88 0.01 13.52
C ASN A 120 -0.65 -0.15 12.62
N CYS A 121 -0.81 -0.79 11.47
CA CYS A 121 0.27 -0.90 10.49
C CYS A 121 0.74 0.48 10.02
N TYR A 122 -0.18 1.39 9.73
CA TYR A 122 0.19 2.76 9.36
C TYR A 122 0.88 3.50 10.49
N ASN A 123 0.42 3.34 11.73
CA ASN A 123 1.07 3.94 12.87
C ASN A 123 2.55 3.53 12.96
N LEU A 124 2.82 2.25 12.80
CA LEU A 124 4.18 1.72 12.81
C LEU A 124 4.99 2.20 11.60
N PHE A 125 4.37 2.26 10.44
CA PHE A 125 5.00 2.74 9.21
C PHE A 125 5.45 4.20 9.34
N PHE A 126 4.56 5.07 9.82
CA PHE A 126 4.90 6.49 10.03
C PHE A 126 5.97 6.70 11.09
N LYS A 127 6.07 5.80 12.05
CA LYS A 127 7.17 5.80 13.05
C LYS A 127 8.46 5.20 12.50
N ARG A 128 8.45 4.67 11.29
CA ARG A 128 9.55 3.91 10.70
C ARG A 128 9.99 2.72 11.56
N ASP A 129 9.07 2.17 12.31
CA ASP A 129 9.29 0.96 13.12
C ASP A 129 9.02 -0.27 12.26
N ILE A 130 10.00 -0.63 11.46
CA ILE A 130 9.88 -1.74 10.50
C ILE A 130 9.79 -3.09 11.22
N LYS A 131 10.52 -3.26 12.32
CA LYS A 131 10.44 -4.49 13.12
C LYS A 131 9.02 -4.67 13.69
N GLY A 132 8.46 -3.61 14.24
CA GLY A 132 7.08 -3.63 14.74
C GLY A 132 6.08 -3.91 13.62
N LEU A 133 6.27 -3.31 12.46
CA LEU A 133 5.41 -3.54 11.31
C LEU A 133 5.42 -5.00 10.86
N ILE A 134 6.59 -5.61 10.76
CA ILE A 134 6.71 -7.03 10.40
C ILE A 134 6.03 -7.92 11.44
N LEU A 135 6.18 -7.63 12.72
CA LEU A 135 5.50 -8.37 13.78
C LEU A 135 3.98 -8.24 13.69
N GLU A 136 3.48 -7.05 13.35
CA GLU A 136 2.05 -6.85 13.12
C GLU A 136 1.55 -7.68 11.94
N PHE A 137 2.31 -7.72 10.85
CA PHE A 137 1.98 -8.54 9.68
C PHE A 137 1.87 -10.03 10.02
N GLU A 138 2.68 -10.54 10.91
CA GLU A 138 2.63 -11.94 11.31
C GLU A 138 1.31 -12.34 11.96
N GLN A 139 0.53 -11.37 12.46
CA GLN A 139 -0.80 -11.59 13.01
C GLN A 139 -1.90 -11.56 11.97
N LEU A 140 -1.56 -11.23 10.74
CA LEU A 140 -2.51 -11.16 9.63
C LEU A 140 -2.39 -12.40 8.75
N TYR A 141 -3.36 -12.59 7.86
CA TYR A 141 -3.31 -13.67 6.90
C TYR A 141 -2.35 -13.33 5.76
N PHE A 142 -1.33 -14.16 5.56
CA PHE A 142 -0.38 -13.97 4.47
C PHE A 142 -1.06 -14.22 3.13
N TYR A 143 -1.08 -13.19 2.28
CA TYR A 143 -1.73 -13.24 0.97
C TYR A 143 -0.76 -13.62 -0.15
N GLY A 144 0.47 -13.12 -0.10
CA GLY A 144 1.49 -13.44 -1.09
C GLY A 144 2.64 -12.46 -1.08
N GLU A 145 3.65 -12.77 -1.87
CA GLU A 145 4.77 -11.86 -2.11
C GLU A 145 5.29 -12.01 -3.53
N THR A 146 5.80 -10.94 -4.10
CA THR A 146 6.33 -10.94 -5.47
C THR A 146 7.18 -9.70 -5.72
N GLU A 147 7.93 -9.73 -6.81
CA GLU A 147 8.54 -8.52 -7.33
C GLU A 147 7.44 -7.59 -7.83
N ALA A 148 7.51 -6.33 -7.40
CA ALA A 148 6.55 -5.32 -7.80
C ALA A 148 6.91 -4.79 -9.19
N HIS A 149 6.14 -5.21 -10.19
CA HIS A 149 6.25 -4.66 -11.54
C HIS A 149 5.24 -3.53 -11.73
N ILE A 150 5.62 -2.54 -12.50
CA ILE A 150 4.74 -1.42 -12.84
C ILE A 150 3.41 -1.91 -13.39
N GLN A 151 3.43 -3.01 -14.12
CA GLN A 151 2.22 -3.61 -14.72
C GLN A 151 1.31 -4.30 -13.71
N ASN A 152 1.86 -4.78 -12.61
CA ASN A 152 1.11 -5.49 -11.55
C ASN A 152 0.60 -4.53 -10.47
N PHE A 153 1.34 -3.46 -10.28
CA PHE A 153 0.93 -2.35 -9.42
C PHE A 153 0.54 -1.24 -10.36
N LYS A 154 -0.67 -0.87 -10.37
CA LYS A 154 -1.18 0.20 -11.20
C LYS A 154 -0.13 1.28 -11.36
N PRO A 155 0.39 1.47 -12.56
CA PRO A 155 1.42 2.47 -12.75
C PRO A 155 0.90 3.82 -12.30
N ARG A 156 1.69 4.49 -11.55
CA ARG A 156 1.42 5.85 -11.19
C ARG A 156 1.75 6.71 -12.37
N VAL A 157 0.75 7.34 -12.83
CA VAL A 157 0.86 8.23 -13.98
C VAL A 157 1.08 9.65 -13.49
#